data_583a4d89aed797a65cb18222ce45f691
#
_entry.id   583a4d89aed797a65cb18222ce45f691
#
_cell.length_a   1.000
_cell.length_b   1.000
_cell.length_c   1.000
_cell.angle_alpha   90.00
_cell.angle_beta   90.00
_cell.angle_gamma   90.00
#
_symmetry.space_group_name_H-M   'P 1'
#
loop_
_entity.id
_entity.type
_entity.pdbx_description
1 polymer ?
#
loop_
_entity_poly.entity_id
_entity_poly.type
_entity_poly.pdbx_seq_one_letter_code
_entity_poly.pdbx_strand_id
1 'polypeptide(L)'
;MKLRLCRRDCLEVMRELGDASVVTIADPPYGIGRDWEKRDWRSRAKYRDCRYMNQRPPREYFDEMKRVSSNWILWGWNYFTDMLEPTNYLLVWDKMSNQNNVFRYSKCEIAGTSYRIPCNLVSLGWDGYRMGEETGTKKIHPHQKPVALYRWLLREYVAGHSGPYLQDVTVLDPFMGSGSCALACKTVGVGGYIGCEVEDMFFDAAEARIRAACGENDEITIEGKEQMQ
;
A
#
# COMPACT_ATOMS: atom_id res chain seq x y z
N MET A 1 -1.17 16.97 9.50
CA MET A 1 -1.52 15.56 9.33
C MET A 1 -0.98 14.76 10.51
N LYS A 2 -1.76 13.78 11.02
CA LYS A 2 -1.29 12.86 12.06
C LYS A 2 -0.86 11.56 11.42
N LEU A 3 0.38 11.11 11.64
CA LEU A 3 0.93 9.88 11.10
C LEU A 3 1.32 8.94 12.24
N ARG A 4 0.73 7.75 12.23
CA ARG A 4 1.07 6.63 13.13
C ARG A 4 1.79 5.58 12.29
N LEU A 5 3.09 5.40 12.50
CA LEU A 5 3.92 4.43 11.80
C LEU A 5 4.21 3.26 12.76
N CYS A 6 3.73 2.07 12.39
CA CYS A 6 3.77 0.90 13.25
C CYS A 6 4.76 -0.13 12.68
N ARG A 7 5.84 -0.38 13.41
CA ARG A 7 6.79 -1.48 13.16
C ARG A 7 6.25 -2.75 13.80
N ARG A 8 5.06 -3.17 13.35
CA ARG A 8 4.28 -4.26 13.94
C ARG A 8 3.48 -4.98 12.86
N ASP A 9 3.00 -6.18 13.19
CA ASP A 9 2.02 -6.87 12.37
C ASP A 9 0.72 -6.07 12.27
N CYS A 10 0.20 -5.94 11.05
CA CYS A 10 -1.00 -5.16 10.78
C CYS A 10 -2.25 -5.72 11.45
N LEU A 11 -2.34 -7.06 11.65
CA LEU A 11 -3.45 -7.67 12.39
C LEU A 11 -3.49 -7.21 13.84
N GLU A 12 -2.33 -7.09 14.50
CA GLU A 12 -2.27 -6.56 15.87
C GLU A 12 -2.78 -5.13 15.92
N VAL A 13 -2.33 -4.29 14.98
CA VAL A 13 -2.75 -2.89 14.90
C VAL A 13 -4.26 -2.78 14.59
N MET A 14 -4.78 -3.58 13.66
CA MET A 14 -6.20 -3.56 13.31
C MET A 14 -7.09 -3.97 14.50
N ARG A 15 -6.67 -4.93 15.33
CA ARG A 15 -7.42 -5.32 16.54
C ARG A 15 -7.57 -4.20 17.57
N GLU A 16 -6.69 -3.20 17.55
CA GLU A 16 -6.78 -2.02 18.40
C GLU A 16 -7.75 -0.95 17.85
N LEU A 17 -8.10 -1.02 16.57
CA LEU A 17 -8.97 -0.06 15.90
C LEU A 17 -10.46 -0.41 16.08
N GLY A 18 -11.28 0.63 16.18
CA GLY A 18 -12.74 0.49 16.19
C GLY A 18 -13.30 0.09 14.82
N ASP A 19 -14.54 -0.41 14.81
CA ASP A 19 -15.25 -0.78 13.60
C ASP A 19 -15.48 0.46 12.71
N ALA A 20 -15.31 0.29 11.41
CA ALA A 20 -15.52 1.34 10.40
C ALA A 20 -14.82 2.69 10.70
N SER A 21 -13.68 2.64 11.42
CA SER A 21 -12.98 3.82 11.91
C SER A 21 -11.98 4.43 10.92
N VAL A 22 -11.62 3.68 9.87
CA VAL A 22 -10.62 4.09 8.87
C VAL A 22 -11.09 3.83 7.44
N VAL A 23 -10.39 4.40 6.46
CA VAL A 23 -10.43 3.97 5.06
C VAL A 23 -9.17 3.17 4.79
N THR A 24 -9.30 1.91 4.36
CA THR A 24 -8.13 1.07 4.10
C THR A 24 -7.75 1.08 2.63
N ILE A 25 -6.46 1.31 2.33
CA ILE A 25 -5.86 1.10 1.01
C ILE A 25 -4.72 0.09 1.18
N ALA A 26 -4.95 -1.14 0.75
CA ALA A 26 -4.08 -2.27 1.02
C ALA A 26 -3.41 -2.82 -0.25
N ASP A 27 -2.12 -3.16 -0.14
CA ASP A 27 -1.34 -3.86 -1.15
C ASP A 27 -0.55 -5.03 -0.52
N PRO A 28 -1.25 -6.10 -0.09
CA PRO A 28 -0.62 -7.21 0.60
C PRO A 28 0.27 -8.03 -0.34
N PRO A 29 1.20 -8.83 0.21
CA PRO A 29 1.95 -9.81 -0.57
C PRO A 29 1.02 -10.82 -1.26
N TYR A 30 1.19 -11.01 -2.57
CA TYR A 30 0.29 -11.85 -3.37
C TYR A 30 0.58 -13.35 -3.30
N GLY A 31 1.71 -13.76 -2.73
CA GLY A 31 2.10 -15.17 -2.67
C GLY A 31 2.41 -15.80 -4.03
N ILE A 32 2.75 -14.99 -5.03
CA ILE A 32 2.92 -15.45 -6.43
C ILE A 32 4.28 -16.11 -6.68
N GLY A 33 4.97 -16.55 -5.60
CA GLY A 33 6.12 -17.46 -5.67
C GLY A 33 7.15 -17.07 -6.72
N ARG A 34 7.47 -15.81 -6.89
CA ARG A 34 8.65 -15.48 -7.68
C ARG A 34 9.83 -16.04 -6.92
N ASP A 35 10.40 -17.11 -7.45
CA ASP A 35 11.67 -17.67 -7.03
C ASP A 35 12.71 -16.55 -7.01
N TRP A 36 12.68 -15.74 -5.93
CA TRP A 36 13.76 -14.79 -5.65
C TRP A 36 15.10 -15.52 -5.61
N GLU A 37 15.07 -16.83 -5.33
CA GLU A 37 16.22 -17.71 -5.34
C GLU A 37 16.85 -17.90 -6.72
N LYS A 38 16.08 -17.75 -7.81
CA LYS A 38 16.56 -17.99 -9.19
C LYS A 38 17.00 -16.74 -9.95
N ARG A 39 16.83 -15.55 -9.39
CA ARG A 39 17.21 -14.29 -10.06
C ARG A 39 18.43 -13.66 -9.43
N ASP A 40 19.24 -13.07 -10.27
CA ASP A 40 20.48 -12.33 -10.06
C ASP A 40 21.01 -12.28 -8.62
N TRP A 41 22.16 -12.92 -8.37
CA TRP A 41 22.80 -13.00 -7.06
C TRP A 41 23.04 -11.65 -6.34
N ARG A 42 23.08 -10.52 -7.08
CA ARG A 42 23.30 -9.19 -6.53
C ARG A 42 22.06 -8.61 -5.85
N SER A 43 20.87 -8.95 -6.38
CA SER A 43 19.61 -8.55 -5.75
C SER A 43 19.20 -9.46 -4.59
N ARG A 44 19.68 -10.72 -4.58
CA ARG A 44 19.36 -11.74 -3.57
C ARG A 44 19.90 -11.43 -2.20
N ALA A 45 21.16 -10.94 -2.12
CA ALA A 45 21.81 -10.68 -0.85
C ALA A 45 21.09 -9.62 -0.01
N LYS A 46 20.46 -8.65 -0.68
CA LYS A 46 19.78 -7.53 -0.04
C LYS A 46 18.43 -7.89 0.60
N TYR A 47 17.72 -8.92 0.07
CA TYR A 47 16.35 -9.26 0.49
C TYR A 47 16.23 -10.70 1.02
N ARG A 48 17.37 -11.35 1.31
CA ARG A 48 17.42 -12.76 1.76
C ARG A 48 16.65 -13.00 3.05
N ASP A 49 16.59 -12.01 3.92
CA ASP A 49 15.98 -12.13 5.24
C ASP A 49 14.56 -11.59 5.31
N CYS A 50 14.02 -11.08 4.19
CA CYS A 50 12.64 -10.57 4.12
C CYS A 50 11.64 -11.73 3.99
N ARG A 51 11.22 -12.29 5.11
CA ARG A 51 10.41 -13.51 5.18
C ARG A 51 8.97 -13.31 4.73
N TYR A 52 8.42 -12.12 4.92
CA TYR A 52 6.99 -11.85 4.71
C TYR A 52 6.64 -11.36 3.31
N MET A 53 7.60 -10.96 2.50
CA MET A 53 7.39 -10.35 1.17
C MET A 53 6.62 -11.24 0.17
N ASN A 54 6.51 -12.53 0.43
CA ASN A 54 5.84 -13.46 -0.49
C ASN A 54 4.81 -14.36 0.21
N GLN A 55 4.44 -14.05 1.46
CA GLN A 55 3.43 -14.79 2.20
C GLN A 55 2.08 -14.11 2.04
N ARG A 56 1.10 -14.84 1.52
CA ARG A 56 -0.29 -14.36 1.49
C ARG A 56 -0.79 -14.15 2.91
N PRO A 57 -1.49 -13.03 3.18
CA PRO A 57 -2.16 -12.86 4.46
C PRO A 57 -3.17 -13.99 4.72
N PRO A 58 -3.40 -14.36 5.99
CA PRO A 58 -4.45 -15.31 6.35
C PRO A 58 -5.84 -14.70 6.12
N ARG A 59 -6.89 -15.54 6.06
CA ARG A 59 -8.28 -15.08 5.90
C ARG A 59 -8.68 -14.04 6.96
N GLU A 60 -8.25 -14.25 8.20
CA GLU A 60 -8.49 -13.33 9.32
C GLU A 60 -8.08 -11.87 9.01
N TYR A 61 -7.00 -11.68 8.25
CA TYR A 61 -6.57 -10.36 7.82
C TYR A 61 -7.68 -9.64 7.02
N PHE A 62 -8.31 -10.33 6.09
CA PHE A 62 -9.36 -9.72 5.25
C PHE A 62 -10.62 -9.44 6.04
N ASP A 63 -10.94 -10.29 7.03
CA ASP A 63 -12.08 -10.08 7.91
C ASP A 63 -11.86 -8.86 8.81
N GLU A 64 -10.67 -8.73 9.42
CA GLU A 64 -10.29 -7.56 10.23
C GLU A 64 -10.19 -6.27 9.38
N MET A 65 -9.59 -6.36 8.19
CA MET A 65 -9.54 -5.23 7.26
C MET A 65 -10.94 -4.70 6.96
N LYS A 66 -11.90 -5.58 6.69
CA LYS A 66 -13.30 -5.18 6.44
C LYS A 66 -13.96 -4.60 7.69
N ARG A 67 -13.71 -5.18 8.88
CA ARG A 67 -14.28 -4.70 10.16
C ARG A 67 -13.87 -3.27 10.46
N VAL A 68 -12.58 -2.96 10.38
CA VAL A 68 -12.06 -1.63 10.74
C VAL A 68 -12.36 -0.56 9.70
N SER A 69 -12.73 -0.96 8.46
CA SER A 69 -12.85 -0.06 7.33
C SER A 69 -14.28 0.43 7.14
N SER A 70 -14.48 1.74 7.08
CA SER A 70 -15.69 2.35 6.51
C SER A 70 -15.77 2.11 5.00
N ASN A 71 -14.63 2.16 4.33
CA ASN A 71 -14.43 1.75 2.93
C ASN A 71 -13.02 1.19 2.74
N TRP A 72 -12.85 0.33 1.74
CA TRP A 72 -11.56 -0.26 1.45
C TRP A 72 -11.28 -0.40 -0.05
N ILE A 73 -9.99 -0.40 -0.41
CA ILE A 73 -9.42 -0.72 -1.72
C ILE A 73 -8.32 -1.76 -1.48
N LEU A 74 -8.41 -2.91 -2.16
CA LEU A 74 -7.47 -4.03 -1.99
C LEU A 74 -6.85 -4.40 -3.34
N TRP A 75 -5.56 -4.08 -3.51
CA TRP A 75 -4.77 -4.48 -4.68
C TRP A 75 -4.50 -5.98 -4.67
N GLY A 76 -4.31 -6.55 -5.87
CA GLY A 76 -4.09 -7.99 -6.03
C GLY A 76 -5.34 -8.83 -5.81
N TRP A 77 -6.53 -8.27 -5.95
CA TRP A 77 -7.82 -8.96 -5.74
C TRP A 77 -7.86 -10.35 -6.36
N ASN A 78 -7.36 -10.50 -7.58
CA ASN A 78 -7.34 -11.75 -8.34
C ASN A 78 -6.49 -12.86 -7.71
N TYR A 79 -5.63 -12.55 -6.74
CA TYR A 79 -4.80 -13.53 -6.02
C TYR A 79 -5.43 -14.01 -4.71
N PHE A 80 -6.59 -13.46 -4.31
CA PHE A 80 -7.25 -13.73 -3.04
C PHE A 80 -8.70 -14.19 -3.20
N THR A 81 -9.12 -14.53 -4.42
CA THR A 81 -10.51 -14.93 -4.73
C THR A 81 -10.98 -16.20 -4.03
N ASP A 82 -10.06 -17.01 -3.51
CA ASP A 82 -10.33 -18.16 -2.66
C ASP A 82 -10.66 -17.78 -1.19
N MET A 83 -10.39 -16.53 -0.80
CA MET A 83 -10.60 -16.02 0.55
C MET A 83 -11.57 -14.85 0.62
N LEU A 84 -12.02 -14.34 -0.51
CA LEU A 84 -12.84 -13.14 -0.61
C LEU A 84 -14.18 -13.44 -1.27
N GLU A 85 -15.22 -12.73 -0.86
CA GLU A 85 -16.52 -12.76 -1.56
C GLU A 85 -16.42 -12.08 -2.92
N PRO A 86 -17.17 -12.56 -3.94
CA PRO A 86 -17.18 -11.92 -5.25
C PRO A 86 -17.54 -10.44 -5.18
N THR A 87 -16.91 -9.63 -6.02
CA THR A 87 -17.26 -8.21 -6.18
C THR A 87 -17.39 -7.83 -7.66
N ASN A 88 -18.32 -6.93 -7.94
CA ASN A 88 -18.46 -6.28 -9.26
C ASN A 88 -17.70 -4.93 -9.31
N TYR A 89 -17.11 -4.50 -8.20
CA TYR A 89 -16.46 -3.20 -8.07
C TYR A 89 -14.95 -3.38 -8.16
N LEU A 90 -14.41 -3.18 -9.35
CA LEU A 90 -13.01 -3.41 -9.66
C LEU A 90 -12.33 -2.13 -10.15
N LEU A 91 -11.06 -2.00 -9.81
CA LEU A 91 -10.17 -0.98 -10.32
C LEU A 91 -9.04 -1.66 -11.10
N VAL A 92 -8.71 -1.11 -12.25
CA VAL A 92 -7.61 -1.61 -13.08
C VAL A 92 -6.54 -0.54 -13.20
N TRP A 93 -5.33 -0.87 -12.81
CA TRP A 93 -4.17 -0.03 -13.10
C TRP A 93 -3.42 -0.59 -14.29
N ASP A 94 -3.54 0.08 -15.45
CA ASP A 94 -2.71 -0.14 -16.61
C ASP A 94 -1.34 0.52 -16.40
N LYS A 95 -0.29 -0.30 -16.35
CA LYS A 95 1.10 0.16 -16.14
C LYS A 95 1.71 0.80 -17.37
N MET A 96 0.99 0.85 -18.48
CA MET A 96 1.47 1.36 -19.78
C MET A 96 2.85 0.78 -20.16
N SER A 97 3.09 -0.47 -19.81
CA SER A 97 4.37 -1.12 -20.04
C SER A 97 4.52 -1.47 -21.52
N ASN A 98 5.33 -0.71 -22.26
CA ASN A 98 5.70 -0.96 -23.67
C ASN A 98 6.68 -2.16 -23.83
N GLN A 99 6.72 -3.07 -22.87
CA GLN A 99 7.65 -4.18 -22.95
C GLN A 99 7.15 -5.20 -23.98
N ASN A 100 7.89 -5.32 -25.06
CA ASN A 100 7.74 -6.39 -26.06
C ASN A 100 7.98 -7.80 -25.47
N ASN A 101 8.43 -7.90 -24.21
CA ASN A 101 8.59 -9.15 -23.46
C ASN A 101 7.27 -9.54 -22.79
N VAL A 102 6.41 -10.13 -23.57
CA VAL A 102 5.00 -10.42 -23.35
C VAL A 102 4.70 -11.25 -22.08
N PHE A 103 5.68 -11.92 -21.48
CA PHE A 103 5.43 -12.95 -20.45
C PHE A 103 6.12 -12.75 -19.10
N ARG A 104 6.87 -11.68 -18.88
CA ARG A 104 7.66 -11.52 -17.64
C ARG A 104 6.98 -10.73 -16.53
N TYR A 105 6.10 -9.77 -16.86
CA TYR A 105 5.46 -8.89 -15.89
C TYR A 105 4.01 -8.62 -16.28
N SER A 106 3.13 -8.53 -15.30
CA SER A 106 1.74 -8.12 -15.53
C SER A 106 1.69 -6.71 -16.11
N LYS A 107 0.94 -6.54 -17.18
CA LYS A 107 0.70 -5.23 -17.81
C LYS A 107 -0.23 -4.36 -16.98
N CYS A 108 -1.07 -4.97 -16.17
CA CYS A 108 -1.99 -4.28 -15.27
C CYS A 108 -2.00 -4.95 -13.90
N GLU A 109 -2.54 -4.25 -12.92
CA GLU A 109 -2.94 -4.80 -11.63
C GLU A 109 -4.42 -4.52 -11.39
N ILE A 110 -5.07 -5.40 -10.62
CA ILE A 110 -6.51 -5.33 -10.34
C ILE A 110 -6.69 -5.15 -8.83
N ALA A 111 -7.52 -4.19 -8.47
CA ALA A 111 -8.00 -4.05 -7.09
C ALA A 111 -9.49 -4.29 -7.03
N GLY A 112 -9.95 -4.91 -5.93
CA GLY A 112 -11.35 -4.88 -5.51
C GLY A 112 -11.59 -3.72 -4.55
N THR A 113 -12.84 -3.26 -4.46
CA THR A 113 -13.20 -2.17 -3.55
C THR A 113 -14.61 -2.32 -2.99
N SER A 114 -14.84 -1.73 -1.81
CA SER A 114 -16.18 -1.59 -1.22
C SER A 114 -16.94 -0.39 -1.77
N TYR A 115 -16.28 0.54 -2.45
CA TYR A 115 -16.94 1.65 -3.11
C TYR A 115 -17.85 1.12 -4.24
N ARG A 116 -19.14 1.42 -4.17
CA ARG A 116 -20.15 0.92 -5.13
C ARG A 116 -20.14 1.76 -6.40
N ILE A 117 -19.11 1.56 -7.19
CA ILE A 117 -18.84 2.31 -8.43
C ILE A 117 -18.63 1.33 -9.59
N PRO A 118 -18.91 1.72 -10.83
CA PRO A 118 -18.55 0.92 -12.00
C PRO A 118 -17.04 0.61 -12.01
N CYS A 119 -16.67 -0.48 -12.71
CA CYS A 119 -15.27 -0.79 -12.96
C CYS A 119 -14.57 0.42 -13.61
N ASN A 120 -13.43 0.80 -13.05
CA ASN A 120 -12.67 1.98 -13.50
C ASN A 120 -11.22 1.62 -13.82
N LEU A 121 -10.61 2.41 -14.68
CA LEU A 121 -9.24 2.19 -15.16
C LEU A 121 -8.40 3.47 -15.01
N VAL A 122 -7.17 3.30 -14.54
CA VAL A 122 -6.15 4.35 -14.55
C VAL A 122 -4.94 3.87 -15.34
N SER A 123 -4.41 4.73 -16.21
CA SER A 123 -3.18 4.47 -16.97
C SER A 123 -2.05 5.31 -16.39
N LEU A 124 -1.10 4.65 -15.70
CA LEU A 124 0.07 5.28 -15.11
C LEU A 124 1.32 4.45 -15.41
N GLY A 125 2.27 5.02 -16.17
CA GLY A 125 3.48 4.32 -16.57
C GLY A 125 4.37 3.96 -15.39
N TRP A 126 4.59 2.65 -15.19
CA TRP A 126 5.44 2.13 -14.11
C TRP A 126 6.02 0.76 -14.47
N ASP A 127 7.24 0.74 -15.01
CA ASP A 127 7.87 -0.51 -15.46
C ASP A 127 9.25 -0.80 -14.85
N GLY A 128 9.63 -0.01 -13.84
CA GLY A 128 10.93 -0.13 -13.17
C GLY A 128 12.01 0.80 -13.72
N TYR A 129 11.90 1.22 -14.97
CA TYR A 129 12.73 2.26 -15.60
C TYR A 129 11.96 3.57 -15.68
N ARG A 130 10.70 3.50 -16.07
CA ARG A 130 9.78 4.64 -16.09
C ARG A 130 9.00 4.62 -14.79
N MET A 131 9.18 5.66 -13.99
CA MET A 131 8.54 5.79 -12.68
C MET A 131 7.63 7.03 -12.63
N GLY A 132 7.08 7.44 -13.77
CA GLY A 132 6.23 8.61 -13.84
C GLY A 132 6.93 9.84 -13.25
N GLU A 133 6.28 10.52 -12.34
CA GLU A 133 6.81 11.68 -11.62
C GLU A 133 8.00 11.33 -10.70
N GLU A 134 8.17 10.06 -10.34
CA GLU A 134 9.26 9.57 -9.49
C GLU A 134 10.47 9.09 -10.32
N THR A 135 10.47 9.36 -11.65
CA THR A 135 11.62 9.04 -12.52
C THR A 135 12.89 9.76 -12.04
N GLY A 136 13.98 9.01 -11.91
CA GLY A 136 15.24 9.51 -11.35
C GLY A 136 15.39 9.31 -9.84
N THR A 137 14.33 8.90 -9.13
CA THR A 137 14.46 8.52 -7.72
C THR A 137 14.82 7.04 -7.59
N LYS A 138 15.46 6.68 -6.47
CA LYS A 138 15.80 5.29 -6.18
C LYS A 138 14.62 4.58 -5.53
N LYS A 139 14.24 3.41 -6.06
CA LYS A 139 13.30 2.54 -5.36
C LYS A 139 13.89 2.08 -4.03
N ILE A 140 13.11 2.21 -2.96
CA ILE A 140 13.48 1.77 -1.61
C ILE A 140 12.81 0.44 -1.23
N HIS A 141 11.76 0.04 -1.98
CA HIS A 141 11.06 -1.24 -1.80
C HIS A 141 10.90 -1.95 -3.15
N PRO A 142 11.09 -3.29 -3.24
CA PRO A 142 11.01 -4.02 -4.53
C PRO A 142 9.63 -3.95 -5.19
N HIS A 143 8.57 -3.89 -4.39
CA HIS A 143 7.17 -3.79 -4.84
C HIS A 143 6.60 -2.37 -4.71
N GLN A 144 7.46 -1.35 -4.67
CA GLN A 144 7.02 0.04 -4.56
C GLN A 144 6.02 0.41 -5.65
N LYS A 145 4.85 0.87 -5.24
CA LYS A 145 3.84 1.47 -6.11
C LYS A 145 4.04 3.00 -6.23
N PRO A 146 3.57 3.62 -7.34
CA PRO A 146 3.71 5.06 -7.53
C PRO A 146 2.86 5.87 -6.55
N VAL A 147 3.39 6.98 -6.06
CA VAL A 147 2.63 7.97 -5.27
C VAL A 147 1.44 8.49 -6.07
N ALA A 148 1.60 8.68 -7.39
CA ALA A 148 0.54 9.13 -8.29
C ALA A 148 -0.68 8.18 -8.30
N LEU A 149 -0.47 6.85 -8.16
CA LEU A 149 -1.56 5.89 -8.08
C LEU A 149 -2.39 6.09 -6.81
N TYR A 150 -1.74 6.24 -5.67
CA TYR A 150 -2.42 6.50 -4.40
C TYR A 150 -3.11 7.87 -4.39
N ARG A 151 -2.50 8.91 -5.00
CA ARG A 151 -3.16 10.20 -5.15
C ARG A 151 -4.45 10.11 -5.97
N TRP A 152 -4.44 9.32 -7.06
CA TRP A 152 -5.63 9.08 -7.86
C TRP A 152 -6.72 8.39 -7.03
N LEU A 153 -6.38 7.30 -6.29
CA LEU A 153 -7.32 6.62 -5.42
C LEU A 153 -7.94 7.56 -4.38
N LEU A 154 -7.11 8.38 -3.73
CA LEU A 154 -7.57 9.30 -2.70
C LEU A 154 -8.49 10.38 -3.25
N ARG A 155 -8.22 10.91 -4.43
CA ARG A 155 -9.04 11.96 -5.06
C ARG A 155 -10.35 11.41 -5.60
N GLU A 156 -10.29 10.30 -6.35
CA GLU A 156 -11.47 9.76 -7.03
C GLU A 156 -12.43 9.05 -6.08
N TYR A 157 -11.89 8.35 -5.07
CA TYR A 157 -12.70 7.47 -4.23
C TYR A 157 -12.84 8.00 -2.81
N VAL A 158 -11.78 8.39 -2.16
CA VAL A 158 -11.85 8.83 -0.76
C VAL A 158 -12.45 10.24 -0.68
N ALA A 159 -11.93 11.22 -1.43
CA ALA A 159 -12.45 12.57 -1.44
C ALA A 159 -13.88 12.65 -1.96
N GLY A 160 -14.20 11.88 -3.01
CA GLY A 160 -15.52 11.88 -3.63
C GLY A 160 -16.63 11.23 -2.79
N HIS A 161 -16.30 10.41 -1.81
CA HIS A 161 -17.25 9.59 -1.04
C HIS A 161 -17.24 9.83 0.46
N SER A 162 -16.17 10.45 1.00
CA SER A 162 -16.05 10.71 2.44
C SER A 162 -16.68 12.05 2.89
N GLY A 163 -17.33 12.75 1.97
CA GLY A 163 -17.85 14.10 2.23
C GLY A 163 -16.75 15.17 2.11
N PRO A 164 -17.05 16.43 2.47
CA PRO A 164 -16.18 17.56 2.17
C PRO A 164 -14.86 17.63 2.96
N TYR A 165 -14.65 16.76 3.94
CA TYR A 165 -13.57 16.92 4.92
C TYR A 165 -12.59 15.75 4.94
N LEU A 166 -11.68 15.69 3.96
CA LEU A 166 -10.53 14.74 3.98
C LEU A 166 -9.69 14.84 5.25
N GLN A 167 -9.69 15.98 5.90
CA GLN A 167 -9.01 16.21 7.17
C GLN A 167 -9.58 15.37 8.32
N ASP A 168 -10.81 14.85 8.21
CA ASP A 168 -11.43 13.97 9.19
C ASP A 168 -11.23 12.49 8.88
N VAL A 169 -10.64 12.19 7.71
CA VAL A 169 -10.35 10.81 7.28
C VAL A 169 -9.01 10.36 7.82
N THR A 170 -8.98 9.13 8.33
CA THR A 170 -7.75 8.38 8.60
C THR A 170 -7.62 7.25 7.59
N VAL A 171 -6.50 7.20 6.87
CA VAL A 171 -6.17 6.12 5.94
C VAL A 171 -5.32 5.08 6.66
N LEU A 172 -5.71 3.81 6.58
CA LEU A 172 -4.92 2.67 7.01
C LEU A 172 -4.24 2.03 5.78
N ASP A 173 -2.93 1.88 5.88
CA ASP A 173 -2.07 1.16 4.94
C ASP A 173 -1.41 -0.01 5.67
N PRO A 174 -2.02 -1.21 5.64
CA PRO A 174 -1.55 -2.36 6.41
C PRO A 174 -0.21 -2.93 5.94
N PHE A 175 0.24 -2.54 4.74
CA PHE A 175 1.49 -2.98 4.14
C PHE A 175 2.23 -1.78 3.57
N MET A 176 2.69 -0.89 4.45
CA MET A 176 3.23 0.43 4.13
C MET A 176 4.39 0.39 3.11
N GLY A 177 5.24 -0.62 3.20
CA GLY A 177 6.38 -0.83 2.29
C GLY A 177 7.25 0.40 2.12
N SER A 178 7.11 1.12 1.01
CA SER A 178 7.88 2.33 0.71
C SER A 178 7.29 3.64 1.24
N GLY A 179 6.12 3.60 1.87
CA GLY A 179 5.41 4.81 2.34
C GLY A 179 4.78 5.65 1.23
N SER A 180 4.61 5.11 0.02
CA SER A 180 4.02 5.87 -1.12
C SER A 180 2.60 6.34 -0.83
N CYS A 181 1.81 5.55 -0.11
CA CYS A 181 0.46 5.93 0.31
C CYS A 181 0.49 7.12 1.29
N ALA A 182 1.39 7.12 2.27
CA ALA A 182 1.55 8.23 3.22
C ALA A 182 1.87 9.56 2.51
N LEU A 183 2.78 9.53 1.53
CA LEU A 183 3.12 10.71 0.74
C LEU A 183 1.93 11.23 -0.07
N ALA A 184 1.14 10.33 -0.63
CA ALA A 184 -0.09 10.68 -1.33
C ALA A 184 -1.13 11.30 -0.39
N CYS A 185 -1.36 10.71 0.80
CA CYS A 185 -2.25 11.23 1.83
C CYS A 185 -1.88 12.66 2.21
N LYS A 186 -0.58 12.92 2.44
CA LYS A 186 -0.10 14.27 2.71
C LYS A 186 -0.39 15.24 1.58
N THR A 187 -0.11 14.84 0.33
CA THR A 187 -0.32 15.70 -0.85
C THR A 187 -1.79 16.04 -1.08
N VAL A 188 -2.71 15.13 -0.73
CA VAL A 188 -4.16 15.31 -0.94
C VAL A 188 -4.82 16.02 0.24
N GLY A 189 -4.18 16.07 1.41
CA GLY A 189 -4.71 16.74 2.60
C GLY A 189 -5.57 15.83 3.49
N VAL A 190 -5.27 14.54 3.53
CA VAL A 190 -5.87 13.58 4.47
C VAL A 190 -5.42 13.92 5.90
N GLY A 191 -6.33 13.85 6.87
CA GLY A 191 -6.05 14.24 8.25
C GLY A 191 -5.21 13.23 9.03
N GLY A 192 -5.43 11.92 8.84
CA GLY A 192 -4.75 10.84 9.54
C GLY A 192 -4.20 9.75 8.62
N TYR A 193 -3.09 9.14 9.01
CA TYR A 193 -2.50 7.98 8.34
C TYR A 193 -1.97 6.99 9.36
N ILE A 194 -2.26 5.71 9.16
CA ILE A 194 -1.72 4.59 9.93
C ILE A 194 -1.04 3.67 8.94
N GLY A 195 0.28 3.47 9.06
CA GLY A 195 1.05 2.57 8.21
C GLY A 195 1.72 1.47 9.01
N CYS A 196 1.58 0.21 8.56
CA CYS A 196 2.22 -0.95 9.20
C CYS A 196 3.28 -1.54 8.27
N GLU A 197 4.46 -1.85 8.83
CA GLU A 197 5.55 -2.54 8.14
C GLU A 197 6.33 -3.39 9.15
N VAL A 198 6.49 -4.67 8.87
CA VAL A 198 7.15 -5.62 9.78
C VAL A 198 8.65 -5.76 9.51
N GLU A 199 9.09 -5.47 8.28
CA GLU A 199 10.48 -5.60 7.89
C GLU A 199 11.25 -4.32 8.24
N ASP A 200 12.16 -4.39 9.21
CA ASP A 200 12.92 -3.25 9.73
C ASP A 200 13.55 -2.39 8.64
N MET A 201 14.18 -3.04 7.66
CA MET A 201 14.85 -2.34 6.56
C MET A 201 13.88 -1.49 5.72
N PHE A 202 12.66 -1.97 5.50
CA PHE A 202 11.65 -1.22 4.75
C PHE A 202 10.99 -0.17 5.61
N PHE A 203 10.74 -0.48 6.87
CA PHE A 203 10.22 0.49 7.81
C PHE A 203 11.14 1.71 7.93
N ASP A 204 12.45 1.51 8.18
CA ASP A 204 13.42 2.59 8.32
C ASP A 204 13.52 3.44 7.05
N ALA A 205 13.51 2.79 5.88
CA ALA A 205 13.55 3.50 4.59
C ALA A 205 12.27 4.31 4.33
N ALA A 206 11.09 3.76 4.68
CA ALA A 206 9.80 4.45 4.54
C ALA A 206 9.68 5.59 5.54
N GLU A 207 10.06 5.39 6.80
CA GLU A 207 10.08 6.44 7.82
C GLU A 207 10.93 7.64 7.37
N ALA A 208 12.16 7.38 6.93
CA ALA A 208 13.05 8.43 6.45
C ALA A 208 12.44 9.21 5.27
N ARG A 209 11.82 8.50 4.33
CA ARG A 209 11.14 9.10 3.16
C ARG A 209 9.93 9.95 3.57
N ILE A 210 9.12 9.45 4.51
CA ILE A 210 7.95 10.16 5.02
C ILE A 210 8.38 11.41 5.78
N ARG A 211 9.37 11.31 6.69
CA ARG A 211 9.89 12.45 7.43
C ARG A 211 10.43 13.55 6.51
N ALA A 212 11.14 13.18 5.44
CA ALA A 212 11.64 14.15 4.46
C ALA A 212 10.53 14.91 3.72
N ALA A 213 9.31 14.37 3.67
CA ALA A 213 8.15 15.01 3.06
C ALA A 213 7.27 15.78 4.07
N CYS A 214 7.47 15.58 5.38
CA CYS A 214 6.71 16.22 6.43
C CYS A 214 7.21 17.64 6.73
N GLY A 215 6.29 18.50 7.16
CA GLY A 215 6.57 19.87 7.64
C GLY A 215 6.31 20.00 9.14
N GLU A 216 6.49 21.20 9.67
CA GLU A 216 6.38 21.51 11.10
C GLU A 216 5.00 21.20 11.71
N ASN A 217 3.94 21.18 10.91
CA ASN A 217 2.57 20.90 11.35
C ASN A 217 2.19 19.42 11.28
N ASP A 218 3.13 18.52 10.94
CA ASP A 218 2.88 17.09 10.88
C ASP A 218 3.35 16.41 12.18
N GLU A 219 2.47 15.59 12.75
CA GLU A 219 2.76 14.82 13.96
C GLU A 219 3.07 13.38 13.56
N ILE A 220 4.27 12.88 13.84
CA ILE A 220 4.68 11.50 13.55
C ILE A 220 4.89 10.76 14.86
N THR A 221 4.09 9.71 15.08
CA THR A 221 4.24 8.75 16.15
C THR A 221 4.77 7.44 15.59
N ILE A 222 5.77 6.83 16.25
CA ILE A 222 6.35 5.53 15.88
C ILE A 222 6.07 4.55 17.00
N GLU A 223 5.59 3.36 16.62
CA GLU A 223 5.31 2.26 17.53
C GLU A 223 6.14 1.02 17.18
N GLY A 224 6.46 0.20 18.20
CA GLY A 224 7.15 -1.08 18.01
C GLY A 224 8.69 -1.00 18.00
N LYS A 225 9.30 0.14 18.35
CA LYS A 225 10.68 0.15 18.83
C LYS A 225 10.67 -0.12 20.33
N GLU A 226 10.93 -1.35 20.74
CA GLU A 226 11.52 -1.54 22.07
C GLU A 226 12.85 -0.79 22.05
N GLN A 227 13.00 0.13 22.99
CA GLN A 227 14.32 0.70 23.28
C GLN A 227 15.19 -0.48 23.73
N MET A 228 16.11 -0.93 22.87
CA MET A 228 17.23 -1.73 23.34
C MET A 228 18.00 -0.84 24.33
N GLN A 229 17.76 -1.10 25.63
CA GLN A 229 18.59 -0.63 26.71
C GLN A 229 19.94 -1.35 26.70
#